data_ab7a068b9dac2698d546f22da3b3ca52
#
_entry.id   ab7a068b9dac2698d546f22da3b3ca52
#
_cell.length_a   1.000
_cell.length_b   1.000
_cell.length_c   1.000
_cell.angle_alpha   90.00
_cell.angle_beta   90.00
_cell.angle_gamma   90.00
#
_symmetry.space_group_name_H-M   'P 1'
#
loop_
_entity.id
_entity.type
_entity.pdbx_description
1 polymer ?
#
loop_
_entity_poly.entity_id
_entity_poly.type
_entity_poly.pdbx_seq_one_letter_code
_entity_poly.pdbx_strand_id
1 'polypeptide(L)'
;MKKFLSLVLALVMTMSLVTVSAGAKDFTDSEDLSGEAYAEAVNVMSEMGIIDGYAGGAFQPQGTLTRGAAAKIIACMMLGKTTAEALGTQAAPFKDVPVGSTFAGYIAYCVESGLIDGYADGTFRPSAQLTGFAFLKMLLTALGYDSAIEGFTGTNWTVNVASRAIEAGLTKGNENFVGTRAATREEACLYAVNALKATLVEYENKGTDVTVNGATVAIGASKPTYVTSNIHDAATSINDATDNVKNGWTVEFAEKYQPDLALKDTADDFGRPAHTWTWKKAEIGTYVDFDKMVAEYTTKVTGEDLYNLLGKTAIDDNTLFVYVDGEDENLGDAAFGKADMVKKNDETIGRTGNGVLTQVFLDTQDDEITVAIINTYLAKAAEDYDEKNDDVDLDVYYVDNNGTSRKPVYMKSADEDKPQKQTISVAVSYTHLRAHETGAY
;
A
#
# COMPACT_ATOMS: atom_id res chain seq x y z
N MET A 1 -13.55 2.27 -34.17
CA MET A 1 -12.19 2.83 -34.08
C MET A 1 -12.05 3.90 -33.00
N LYS A 2 -12.86 4.99 -32.96
CA LYS A 2 -12.70 6.04 -31.92
C LYS A 2 -12.87 5.54 -30.47
N LYS A 3 -13.75 4.59 -30.19
CA LYS A 3 -13.94 4.01 -28.84
C LYS A 3 -12.82 3.05 -28.44
N PHE A 4 -12.18 2.40 -29.42
CA PHE A 4 -11.04 1.52 -29.15
C PHE A 4 -9.78 2.34 -28.86
N LEU A 5 -9.62 3.47 -29.55
CA LEU A 5 -8.49 4.38 -29.35
C LEU A 5 -8.55 5.06 -27.97
N SER A 6 -9.76 5.41 -27.48
CA SER A 6 -9.93 6.00 -26.14
C SER A 6 -9.71 4.98 -25.02
N LEU A 7 -10.05 3.71 -25.25
CA LEU A 7 -9.79 2.63 -24.28
C LEU A 7 -8.29 2.33 -24.18
N VAL A 8 -7.58 2.30 -25.33
CA VAL A 8 -6.12 2.11 -25.35
C VAL A 8 -5.39 3.31 -24.73
N LEU A 9 -5.89 4.53 -24.94
CA LEU A 9 -5.32 5.73 -24.35
C LEU A 9 -5.55 5.77 -22.81
N ALA A 10 -6.72 5.37 -22.34
CA ALA A 10 -7.01 5.23 -20.93
C ALA A 10 -6.15 4.14 -20.25
N LEU A 11 -5.95 3.01 -20.93
CA LEU A 11 -5.11 1.91 -20.44
C LEU A 11 -3.64 2.32 -20.36
N VAL A 12 -3.15 3.10 -21.33
CA VAL A 12 -1.78 3.66 -21.32
C VAL A 12 -1.61 4.69 -20.21
N MET A 13 -2.62 5.52 -19.91
CA MET A 13 -2.56 6.48 -18.82
C MET A 13 -2.54 5.79 -17.42
N THR A 14 -3.27 4.70 -17.24
CA THR A 14 -3.26 3.97 -15.96
C THR A 14 -1.98 3.18 -15.73
N MET A 15 -1.29 2.75 -16.77
CA MET A 15 -0.02 2.01 -16.66
C MET A 15 1.21 2.92 -16.47
N SER A 16 1.14 4.20 -16.84
CA SER A 16 2.26 5.16 -16.71
C SER A 16 2.33 5.83 -15.33
N LEU A 17 1.40 5.54 -14.44
CA LEU A 17 1.29 6.16 -13.10
C LEU A 17 1.86 5.31 -11.96
N VAL A 18 2.33 4.09 -12.27
CA VAL A 18 3.04 3.28 -11.28
C VAL A 18 4.50 3.70 -11.31
N THR A 19 4.89 4.57 -10.41
CA THR A 19 6.31 4.79 -10.10
C THR A 19 6.82 3.54 -9.39
N VAL A 20 7.35 2.58 -10.16
CA VAL A 20 8.05 1.44 -9.57
C VAL A 20 9.38 1.98 -9.07
N SER A 21 9.49 2.12 -7.78
CA SER A 21 10.75 2.50 -7.12
C SER A 21 11.83 1.47 -7.37
N ALA A 22 13.08 1.93 -7.46
CA ALA A 22 14.28 1.16 -7.79
C ALA A 22 14.71 0.11 -6.74
N GLY A 23 13.81 -0.37 -5.88
CA GLY A 23 14.09 -1.33 -4.81
C GLY A 23 13.18 -2.55 -4.80
N ALA A 24 12.08 -2.53 -5.55
CA ALA A 24 11.12 -3.64 -5.53
C ALA A 24 11.66 -4.88 -6.26
N LYS A 25 11.41 -6.06 -5.71
CA LYS A 25 11.72 -7.32 -6.37
C LYS A 25 10.89 -7.47 -7.64
N ASP A 26 11.55 -7.52 -8.80
CA ASP A 26 10.89 -7.75 -10.08
C ASP A 26 10.39 -9.20 -10.16
N PHE A 27 9.10 -9.38 -9.92
CA PHE A 27 8.45 -10.66 -10.20
C PHE A 27 7.96 -10.70 -11.65
N THR A 28 8.17 -11.85 -12.31
CA THR A 28 7.84 -12.03 -13.73
C THR A 28 6.33 -11.99 -14.04
N ASP A 29 5.50 -12.01 -13.00
CA ASP A 29 4.04 -11.99 -13.02
C ASP A 29 3.46 -10.84 -12.17
N SER A 30 4.19 -9.74 -12.02
CA SER A 30 3.73 -8.56 -11.29
C SER A 30 2.48 -7.91 -11.90
N GLU A 31 2.28 -8.06 -13.21
CA GLU A 31 1.07 -7.59 -13.92
C GLU A 31 -0.21 -8.37 -13.55
N ASP A 32 -0.08 -9.55 -12.94
CA ASP A 32 -1.20 -10.36 -12.47
C ASP A 32 -1.69 -9.94 -11.06
N LEU A 33 -1.06 -8.95 -10.42
CA LEU A 33 -1.50 -8.40 -9.14
C LEU A 33 -2.83 -7.64 -9.30
N SER A 34 -3.71 -7.77 -8.30
CA SER A 34 -5.08 -7.27 -8.37
C SER A 34 -5.21 -5.74 -8.22
N GLY A 35 -4.10 -5.01 -8.02
CA GLY A 35 -4.08 -3.55 -7.91
C GLY A 35 -2.89 -3.03 -7.11
N GLU A 36 -2.80 -1.72 -6.99
CA GLU A 36 -1.67 -1.00 -6.38
C GLU A 36 -1.44 -1.36 -4.91
N ALA A 37 -2.50 -1.47 -4.11
CA ALA A 37 -2.39 -1.86 -2.71
C ALA A 37 -1.79 -3.27 -2.54
N TYR A 38 -2.06 -4.18 -3.48
CA TYR A 38 -1.45 -5.51 -3.49
C TYR A 38 0.01 -5.46 -3.93
N ALA A 39 0.32 -4.62 -4.93
CA ALA A 39 1.69 -4.43 -5.40
C ALA A 39 2.57 -3.83 -4.30
N GLU A 40 2.11 -2.77 -3.63
CA GLU A 40 2.77 -2.20 -2.46
C GLU A 40 3.04 -3.28 -1.40
N ALA A 41 2.01 -4.03 -1.02
CA ALA A 41 2.13 -5.04 0.01
C ALA A 41 3.10 -6.17 -0.35
N VAL A 42 3.10 -6.62 -1.61
CA VAL A 42 4.04 -7.63 -2.11
C VAL A 42 5.47 -7.10 -2.10
N ASN A 43 5.68 -5.85 -2.50
CA ASN A 43 6.99 -5.22 -2.48
C ASN A 43 7.53 -5.10 -1.06
N VAL A 44 6.75 -4.56 -0.12
CA VAL A 44 7.16 -4.43 1.29
C VAL A 44 7.51 -5.80 1.88
N MET A 45 6.64 -6.79 1.74
CA MET A 45 6.84 -8.12 2.33
C MET A 45 8.02 -8.88 1.71
N SER A 46 8.29 -8.66 0.43
CA SER A 46 9.42 -9.32 -0.25
C SER A 46 10.76 -8.64 0.06
N GLU A 47 10.80 -7.31 0.17
CA GLU A 47 12.02 -6.59 0.57
C GLU A 47 12.40 -6.86 2.02
N MET A 48 11.42 -6.99 2.91
CA MET A 48 11.66 -7.50 4.26
C MET A 48 12.12 -8.98 4.28
N GLY A 49 11.99 -9.69 3.15
CA GLY A 49 12.29 -11.11 2.99
C GLY A 49 11.34 -12.03 3.75
N ILE A 50 10.14 -11.56 4.09
CA ILE A 50 9.11 -12.34 4.78
C ILE A 50 8.44 -13.31 3.82
N ILE A 51 8.25 -12.88 2.57
CA ILE A 51 7.73 -13.71 1.49
C ILE A 51 8.73 -13.76 0.33
N ASP A 52 8.81 -14.91 -0.32
CA ASP A 52 9.69 -15.11 -1.46
C ASP A 52 8.87 -15.52 -2.70
N GLY A 53 9.42 -15.25 -3.90
CA GLY A 53 8.91 -15.82 -5.14
C GLY A 53 9.29 -17.30 -5.30
N TYR A 54 8.84 -17.89 -6.39
CA TYR A 54 9.16 -19.26 -6.80
C TYR A 54 10.39 -19.31 -7.72
N ALA A 55 10.90 -20.51 -7.93
CA ALA A 55 11.90 -20.72 -8.95
C ALA A 55 11.39 -20.26 -10.32
N GLY A 56 12.19 -19.43 -11.02
CA GLY A 56 11.77 -18.79 -12.27
C GLY A 56 11.30 -17.36 -12.12
N GLY A 57 11.30 -16.80 -10.89
CA GLY A 57 11.02 -15.38 -10.64
C GLY A 57 9.54 -15.02 -10.49
N ALA A 58 8.62 -15.98 -10.56
CA ALA A 58 7.18 -15.70 -10.38
C ALA A 58 6.82 -15.57 -8.90
N PHE A 59 5.87 -14.67 -8.59
CA PHE A 59 5.27 -14.53 -7.27
C PHE A 59 4.03 -15.42 -7.09
N GLN A 60 3.27 -15.64 -8.14
CA GLN A 60 1.97 -16.33 -8.17
C GLN A 60 0.92 -15.64 -7.28
N PRO A 61 0.48 -14.41 -7.61
CA PRO A 61 -0.42 -13.61 -6.77
C PRO A 61 -1.68 -14.37 -6.35
N GLN A 62 -2.30 -15.08 -7.29
CA GLN A 62 -3.55 -15.83 -7.12
C GLN A 62 -3.32 -17.23 -6.53
N GLY A 63 -2.07 -17.62 -6.27
CA GLY A 63 -1.75 -18.86 -5.56
C GLY A 63 -2.34 -18.85 -4.15
N THR A 64 -2.83 -20.00 -3.67
CA THR A 64 -3.48 -20.07 -2.36
C THR A 64 -2.48 -20.13 -1.21
N LEU A 65 -2.79 -19.42 -0.12
CA LEU A 65 -2.02 -19.46 1.12
C LEU A 65 -2.21 -20.82 1.83
N THR A 66 -1.12 -21.47 2.22
CA THR A 66 -1.17 -22.67 3.05
C THR A 66 -0.96 -22.36 4.53
N ARG A 67 -1.42 -23.24 5.42
CA ARG A 67 -1.24 -23.08 6.87
C ARG A 67 0.24 -22.99 7.29
N GLY A 68 1.12 -23.76 6.63
CA GLY A 68 2.56 -23.71 6.87
C GLY A 68 3.19 -22.40 6.42
N ALA A 69 2.76 -21.87 5.25
CA ALA A 69 3.21 -20.58 4.75
C ALA A 69 2.74 -19.42 5.65
N ALA A 70 1.50 -19.48 6.15
CA ALA A 70 0.99 -18.50 7.11
C ALA A 70 1.80 -18.48 8.41
N ALA A 71 2.14 -19.66 8.96
CA ALA A 71 3.01 -19.75 10.13
C ALA A 71 4.39 -19.13 9.88
N LYS A 72 4.98 -19.35 8.68
CA LYS A 72 6.23 -18.69 8.28
C LYS A 72 6.08 -17.16 8.27
N ILE A 73 5.04 -16.64 7.62
CA ILE A 73 4.79 -15.20 7.54
C ILE A 73 4.70 -14.59 8.94
N ILE A 74 3.85 -15.14 9.82
CA ILE A 74 3.65 -14.63 11.19
C ILE A 74 4.96 -14.69 12.00
N ALA A 75 5.68 -15.83 11.95
CA ALA A 75 6.93 -15.96 12.67
C ALA A 75 7.99 -14.94 12.17
N CYS A 76 8.08 -14.72 10.86
CA CYS A 76 8.98 -13.72 10.29
C CYS A 76 8.56 -12.28 10.65
N MET A 77 7.27 -11.98 10.70
CA MET A 77 6.76 -10.68 11.13
C MET A 77 7.13 -10.38 12.60
N MET A 78 7.06 -11.38 13.48
CA MET A 78 7.32 -11.19 14.92
C MET A 78 8.81 -11.23 15.30
N LEU A 79 9.61 -12.03 14.61
CA LEU A 79 11.01 -12.29 14.98
C LEU A 79 12.02 -11.62 14.04
N GLY A 80 11.57 -11.13 12.89
CA GLY A 80 12.43 -10.82 11.76
C GLY A 80 12.92 -12.10 11.04
N LYS A 81 13.24 -11.98 9.75
CA LYS A 81 13.62 -13.13 8.89
C LYS A 81 14.73 -13.97 9.47
N THR A 82 15.85 -13.34 9.85
CA THR A 82 17.06 -14.05 10.32
C THR A 82 16.80 -14.90 11.57
N THR A 83 16.08 -14.34 12.55
CA THR A 83 15.75 -15.05 13.78
C THR A 83 14.73 -16.16 13.52
N ALA A 84 13.74 -15.90 12.68
CA ALA A 84 12.75 -16.90 12.32
C ALA A 84 13.36 -18.09 11.57
N GLU A 85 14.29 -17.87 10.66
CA GLU A 85 15.02 -18.93 9.95
C GLU A 85 15.92 -19.75 10.92
N ALA A 86 16.46 -19.11 11.96
CA ALA A 86 17.27 -19.78 13.00
C ALA A 86 16.45 -20.76 13.87
N LEU A 87 15.10 -20.71 13.85
CA LEU A 87 14.26 -21.73 14.48
C LEU A 87 14.50 -23.14 13.89
N GLY A 88 14.94 -23.19 12.63
CA GLY A 88 15.41 -24.41 11.97
C GLY A 88 14.29 -25.43 11.70
N THR A 89 14.74 -26.67 11.48
CA THR A 89 13.86 -27.77 11.06
C THR A 89 13.87 -28.96 12.05
N GLN A 90 14.45 -28.78 13.23
CA GLN A 90 14.61 -29.88 14.21
C GLN A 90 13.36 -30.09 15.08
N ALA A 91 12.39 -29.23 15.05
CA ALA A 91 11.14 -29.39 15.76
C ALA A 91 10.22 -30.43 15.05
N ALA A 92 9.44 -31.14 15.82
CA ALA A 92 8.39 -32.04 15.34
C ALA A 92 7.12 -31.80 16.16
N PRO A 93 6.49 -30.59 16.07
CA PRO A 93 5.40 -30.18 16.95
C PRO A 93 4.11 -30.98 16.73
N PHE A 94 3.95 -31.60 15.56
CA PHE A 94 2.79 -32.44 15.20
C PHE A 94 3.22 -33.70 14.44
N LYS A 95 2.38 -34.73 14.47
CA LYS A 95 2.68 -36.02 13.83
C LYS A 95 2.87 -35.94 12.30
N ASP A 96 2.31 -34.91 11.66
CA ASP A 96 2.44 -34.63 10.24
C ASP A 96 3.43 -33.50 9.92
N VAL A 97 4.18 -33.03 10.92
CA VAL A 97 5.29 -32.05 10.79
C VAL A 97 6.54 -32.70 11.38
N PRO A 98 7.21 -33.61 10.63
CA PRO A 98 8.40 -34.29 11.12
C PRO A 98 9.61 -33.35 11.16
N VAL A 99 10.66 -33.79 11.90
CA VAL A 99 11.98 -33.18 11.81
C VAL A 99 12.44 -33.14 10.35
N GLY A 100 13.00 -32.00 9.94
CA GLY A 100 13.38 -31.74 8.55
C GLY A 100 12.28 -31.08 7.71
N SER A 101 11.05 -30.93 8.22
CA SER A 101 10.01 -30.15 7.56
C SER A 101 10.40 -28.67 7.52
N THR A 102 10.28 -28.05 6.33
CA THR A 102 10.61 -26.63 6.10
C THR A 102 9.87 -25.68 7.05
N PHE A 103 8.66 -26.05 7.47
CA PHE A 103 7.83 -25.20 8.34
C PHE A 103 7.93 -25.56 9.83
N ALA A 104 8.75 -26.56 10.21
CA ALA A 104 8.71 -27.12 11.55
C ALA A 104 8.97 -26.09 12.66
N GLY A 105 10.02 -25.27 12.53
CA GLY A 105 10.36 -24.25 13.52
C GLY A 105 9.32 -23.12 13.58
N TYR A 106 8.83 -22.64 12.44
CA TYR A 106 7.80 -21.60 12.38
C TYR A 106 6.48 -22.06 13.02
N ILE A 107 6.07 -23.30 12.74
CA ILE A 107 4.86 -23.89 13.33
C ILE A 107 5.02 -24.06 14.84
N ALA A 108 6.18 -24.59 15.30
CA ALA A 108 6.45 -24.74 16.72
C ALA A 108 6.37 -23.39 17.45
N TYR A 109 7.02 -22.35 16.92
CA TYR A 109 6.97 -21.00 17.48
C TYR A 109 5.56 -20.45 17.56
N CYS A 110 4.80 -20.53 16.46
CA CYS A 110 3.44 -19.99 16.42
C CYS A 110 2.49 -20.71 17.39
N VAL A 111 2.67 -22.01 17.58
CA VAL A 111 1.87 -22.79 18.54
C VAL A 111 2.25 -22.48 19.98
N GLU A 112 3.54 -22.43 20.30
CA GLU A 112 4.03 -22.06 21.65
C GLU A 112 3.63 -20.64 22.04
N SER A 113 3.57 -19.74 21.06
CA SER A 113 3.11 -18.36 21.25
C SER A 113 1.58 -18.20 21.25
N GLY A 114 0.81 -19.27 21.08
CA GLY A 114 -0.65 -19.23 21.07
C GLY A 114 -1.28 -18.56 19.84
N LEU A 115 -0.50 -18.38 18.75
CA LEU A 115 -0.94 -17.70 17.53
C LEU A 115 -1.76 -18.60 16.62
N ILE A 116 -1.54 -19.90 16.67
CA ILE A 116 -2.23 -20.92 15.89
C ILE A 116 -2.29 -22.23 16.63
N ASP A 117 -3.39 -22.96 16.46
CA ASP A 117 -3.58 -24.28 17.05
C ASP A 117 -3.49 -25.39 16.00
N GLY A 118 -3.10 -26.59 16.44
CA GLY A 118 -3.28 -27.81 15.67
C GLY A 118 -4.71 -28.33 15.72
N TYR A 119 -4.96 -29.42 15.02
CA TYR A 119 -6.24 -30.13 15.06
C TYR A 119 -6.28 -31.13 16.23
N ALA A 120 -7.50 -31.45 16.68
CA ALA A 120 -7.73 -32.37 17.78
C ALA A 120 -7.17 -33.80 17.51
N ASP A 121 -6.97 -34.18 16.25
CA ASP A 121 -6.35 -35.43 15.84
C ASP A 121 -4.81 -35.43 15.93
N GLY A 122 -4.20 -34.38 16.44
CA GLY A 122 -2.75 -34.22 16.57
C GLY A 122 -2.02 -33.88 15.28
N THR A 123 -2.73 -33.39 14.26
CA THR A 123 -2.15 -32.88 13.00
C THR A 123 -2.15 -31.36 12.97
N PHE A 124 -1.26 -30.79 12.13
CA PHE A 124 -1.26 -29.37 11.79
C PHE A 124 -1.78 -29.11 10.38
N ARG A 125 -1.55 -30.02 9.48
CA ARG A 125 -1.91 -29.96 8.06
C ARG A 125 -1.21 -28.79 7.35
N PRO A 126 0.12 -28.72 7.30
CA PRO A 126 0.87 -27.55 6.81
C PRO A 126 0.56 -27.20 5.35
N SER A 127 0.21 -28.17 4.51
CA SER A 127 -0.17 -27.98 3.10
C SER A 127 -1.65 -27.65 2.89
N ALA A 128 -2.48 -27.66 3.93
CA ALA A 128 -3.89 -27.31 3.79
C ALA A 128 -4.04 -25.81 3.49
N GLN A 129 -4.96 -25.49 2.60
CA GLN A 129 -5.32 -24.11 2.29
C GLN A 129 -5.90 -23.43 3.53
N LEU A 130 -5.55 -22.15 3.70
CA LEU A 130 -6.01 -21.32 4.80
C LEU A 130 -7.04 -20.30 4.29
N THR A 131 -8.20 -20.23 4.95
CA THR A 131 -9.21 -19.22 4.59
C THR A 131 -8.79 -17.82 5.03
N GLY A 132 -9.34 -16.78 4.38
CA GLY A 132 -9.10 -15.39 4.76
C GLY A 132 -9.40 -15.13 6.23
N PHE A 133 -10.55 -15.60 6.76
CA PHE A 133 -10.87 -15.46 8.19
C PHE A 133 -9.86 -16.15 9.10
N ALA A 134 -9.37 -17.33 8.71
CA ALA A 134 -8.39 -18.03 9.55
C ALA A 134 -7.03 -17.31 9.57
N PHE A 135 -6.62 -16.69 8.47
CA PHE A 135 -5.41 -15.89 8.45
C PHE A 135 -5.57 -14.57 9.24
N LEU A 136 -6.70 -13.87 9.06
CA LEU A 136 -7.01 -12.67 9.85
C LEU A 136 -7.06 -12.96 11.35
N LYS A 137 -7.62 -14.12 11.77
CA LYS A 137 -7.54 -14.54 13.18
C LYS A 137 -6.11 -14.62 13.68
N MET A 138 -5.21 -15.21 12.90
CA MET A 138 -3.79 -15.30 13.28
C MET A 138 -3.15 -13.92 13.44
N LEU A 139 -3.41 -13.00 12.49
CA LEU A 139 -2.90 -11.62 12.55
C LEU A 139 -3.47 -10.88 13.77
N LEU A 140 -4.77 -10.97 14.04
CA LEU A 140 -5.40 -10.38 15.23
C LEU A 140 -4.78 -10.91 16.52
N THR A 141 -4.50 -12.21 16.59
CA THR A 141 -3.84 -12.80 17.76
C THR A 141 -2.40 -12.29 17.89
N ALA A 142 -1.69 -12.09 16.78
CA ALA A 142 -0.35 -11.50 16.79
C ALA A 142 -0.37 -10.02 17.22
N LEU A 143 -1.45 -9.28 16.95
CA LEU A 143 -1.68 -7.92 17.44
C LEU A 143 -1.99 -7.85 18.95
N GLY A 144 -2.23 -9.00 19.60
CA GLY A 144 -2.50 -9.08 21.04
C GLY A 144 -3.95 -9.38 21.41
N TYR A 145 -4.86 -9.50 20.43
CA TYR A 145 -6.25 -9.88 20.71
C TYR A 145 -6.34 -11.31 21.25
N ASP A 146 -7.00 -11.47 22.37
CA ASP A 146 -7.20 -12.78 22.99
C ASP A 146 -8.37 -13.51 22.37
N SER A 147 -8.09 -14.67 21.74
CA SER A 147 -9.08 -15.44 20.99
C SER A 147 -10.30 -15.90 21.82
N ALA A 148 -10.13 -16.11 23.12
CA ALA A 148 -11.23 -16.52 23.99
C ALA A 148 -12.11 -15.33 24.38
N ILE A 149 -11.49 -14.20 24.71
CA ILE A 149 -12.20 -12.97 25.08
C ILE A 149 -12.96 -12.39 23.89
N GLU A 150 -12.32 -12.34 22.72
CA GLU A 150 -12.89 -11.80 21.48
C GLU A 150 -13.87 -12.78 20.79
N GLY A 151 -14.00 -14.00 21.30
CA GLY A 151 -14.89 -15.00 20.71
C GLY A 151 -14.45 -15.50 19.34
N PHE A 152 -13.13 -15.58 19.11
CA PHE A 152 -12.54 -16.12 17.86
C PHE A 152 -12.60 -17.66 17.82
N THR A 153 -13.48 -18.24 18.64
CA THR A 153 -13.79 -19.66 18.74
C THR A 153 -15.29 -19.88 18.78
N GLY A 154 -15.75 -21.13 18.61
CA GLY A 154 -17.18 -21.45 18.64
C GLY A 154 -17.93 -21.07 17.36
N THR A 155 -19.26 -20.97 17.42
CA THR A 155 -20.13 -20.89 16.23
C THR A 155 -20.00 -19.56 15.47
N ASN A 156 -19.78 -18.46 16.16
CA ASN A 156 -19.77 -17.10 15.57
C ASN A 156 -18.35 -16.55 15.31
N TRP A 157 -17.33 -17.37 15.41
CA TRP A 157 -15.96 -16.93 15.34
C TRP A 157 -15.62 -16.12 14.07
N THR A 158 -16.18 -16.49 12.92
CA THR A 158 -15.94 -15.77 11.64
C THR A 158 -16.50 -14.36 11.65
N VAL A 159 -17.66 -14.15 12.26
CA VAL A 159 -18.28 -12.82 12.39
C VAL A 159 -17.45 -11.95 13.32
N ASN A 160 -17.01 -12.50 14.45
CA ASN A 160 -16.20 -11.77 15.41
C ASN A 160 -14.83 -11.40 14.83
N VAL A 161 -14.17 -12.33 14.11
CA VAL A 161 -12.92 -12.07 13.38
C VAL A 161 -13.13 -10.99 12.31
N ALA A 162 -14.21 -11.09 11.50
CA ALA A 162 -14.49 -10.10 10.46
C ALA A 162 -14.67 -8.70 11.05
N SER A 163 -15.49 -8.56 12.11
CA SER A 163 -15.72 -7.27 12.76
C SER A 163 -14.43 -6.66 13.30
N ARG A 164 -13.64 -7.47 14.01
CA ARG A 164 -12.38 -6.99 14.59
C ARG A 164 -11.31 -6.69 13.54
N ALA A 165 -11.24 -7.48 12.46
CA ALA A 165 -10.30 -7.25 11.36
C ALA A 165 -10.61 -5.97 10.59
N ILE A 166 -11.88 -5.65 10.39
CA ILE A 166 -12.31 -4.37 9.78
C ILE A 166 -11.95 -3.20 10.70
N GLU A 167 -12.26 -3.31 12.00
CA GLU A 167 -11.95 -2.27 12.99
C GLU A 167 -10.44 -2.02 13.12
N ALA A 168 -9.62 -3.06 13.04
CA ALA A 168 -8.17 -2.97 13.04
C ALA A 168 -7.57 -2.63 11.66
N GLY A 169 -8.39 -2.37 10.64
CA GLY A 169 -7.94 -2.01 9.29
C GLY A 169 -7.28 -3.12 8.49
N LEU A 170 -7.32 -4.38 8.94
CA LEU A 170 -6.57 -5.48 8.31
C LEU A 170 -7.02 -5.80 6.87
N THR A 171 -8.25 -5.49 6.50
CA THR A 171 -8.79 -5.74 5.17
C THR A 171 -8.80 -4.50 4.26
N LYS A 172 -8.23 -3.38 4.71
CA LYS A 172 -8.13 -2.15 3.89
C LYS A 172 -7.44 -2.46 2.57
N GLY A 173 -7.95 -1.91 1.47
CA GLY A 173 -7.45 -2.17 0.11
C GLY A 173 -8.02 -3.44 -0.55
N ASN A 174 -8.84 -4.24 0.14
CA ASN A 174 -9.59 -5.36 -0.47
C ASN A 174 -11.09 -5.12 -0.39
N GLU A 175 -11.64 -4.40 -1.34
CA GLU A 175 -13.08 -4.12 -1.41
C GLU A 175 -13.94 -5.37 -1.67
N ASN A 176 -13.34 -6.40 -2.25
CA ASN A 176 -14.01 -7.66 -2.62
C ASN A 176 -13.70 -8.82 -1.65
N PHE A 177 -13.44 -8.49 -0.38
CA PHE A 177 -13.08 -9.49 0.62
C PHE A 177 -14.10 -10.60 0.79
N VAL A 178 -13.67 -11.84 0.62
CA VAL A 178 -14.45 -13.06 0.86
C VAL A 178 -13.71 -13.97 1.82
N GLY A 179 -13.90 -13.76 3.12
CA GLY A 179 -13.13 -14.44 4.17
C GLY A 179 -13.32 -15.96 4.27
N THR A 180 -14.36 -16.53 3.65
CA THR A 180 -14.64 -17.99 3.67
C THR A 180 -13.84 -18.76 2.63
N ARG A 181 -13.36 -18.13 1.54
CA ARG A 181 -12.50 -18.79 0.56
C ARG A 181 -11.05 -18.85 1.06
N ALA A 182 -10.25 -19.70 0.42
CA ALA A 182 -8.80 -19.69 0.63
C ALA A 182 -8.23 -18.29 0.29
N ALA A 183 -7.43 -17.74 1.18
CA ALA A 183 -6.71 -16.51 0.90
C ALA A 183 -5.69 -16.72 -0.22
N THR A 184 -5.53 -15.73 -1.08
CA THR A 184 -4.46 -15.72 -2.08
C THR A 184 -3.14 -15.24 -1.46
N ARG A 185 -2.03 -15.40 -2.18
CA ARG A 185 -0.72 -14.95 -1.70
C ARG A 185 -0.62 -13.43 -1.66
N GLU A 186 -1.22 -12.73 -2.63
CA GLU A 186 -1.29 -11.27 -2.62
C GLU A 186 -2.17 -10.75 -1.46
N GLU A 187 -3.32 -11.39 -1.19
CA GLU A 187 -4.14 -11.06 -0.03
C GLU A 187 -3.41 -11.27 1.29
N ALA A 188 -2.59 -12.33 1.36
CA ALA A 188 -1.77 -12.56 2.54
C ALA A 188 -0.75 -11.43 2.77
N CYS A 189 -0.13 -10.91 1.71
CA CYS A 189 0.74 -9.74 1.80
C CYS A 189 -0.03 -8.50 2.24
N LEU A 190 -1.17 -8.21 1.62
CA LEU A 190 -1.99 -7.05 1.94
C LEU A 190 -2.41 -7.05 3.41
N TYR A 191 -2.96 -8.15 3.91
CA TYR A 191 -3.39 -8.24 5.31
C TYR A 191 -2.21 -8.18 6.28
N ALA A 192 -1.06 -8.73 5.91
CA ALA A 192 0.16 -8.68 6.72
C ALA A 192 0.72 -7.25 6.80
N VAL A 193 0.79 -6.51 5.68
CA VAL A 193 1.22 -5.09 5.68
C VAL A 193 0.24 -4.22 6.48
N ASN A 194 -1.06 -4.44 6.34
CA ASN A 194 -2.03 -3.76 7.18
C ASN A 194 -1.83 -4.07 8.67
N ALA A 195 -1.47 -5.32 9.00
CA ALA A 195 -1.14 -5.68 10.38
C ALA A 195 0.16 -5.04 10.87
N LEU A 196 1.16 -4.83 10.00
CA LEU A 196 2.38 -4.07 10.36
C LEU A 196 2.05 -2.63 10.77
N LYS A 197 1.05 -2.02 10.13
CA LYS A 197 0.56 -0.66 10.42
C LYS A 197 -0.43 -0.60 11.59
N ALA A 198 -0.96 -1.73 12.04
CA ALA A 198 -2.00 -1.77 13.07
C ALA A 198 -1.41 -1.64 14.48
N THR A 199 -2.14 -0.91 15.32
CA THR A 199 -1.79 -0.72 16.73
C THR A 199 -1.93 -2.01 17.54
N LEU A 200 -0.94 -2.30 18.36
CA LEU A 200 -0.97 -3.42 19.29
C LEU A 200 -1.98 -3.19 20.40
N VAL A 201 -2.57 -4.28 20.88
CA VAL A 201 -3.53 -4.24 21.98
C VAL A 201 -3.11 -5.11 23.17
N GLU A 202 -3.58 -4.73 24.34
CA GLU A 202 -3.42 -5.48 25.58
C GLU A 202 -4.71 -5.44 26.41
N TYR A 203 -4.77 -6.29 27.43
CA TYR A 203 -5.90 -6.38 28.36
C TYR A 203 -5.40 -6.12 29.77
N GLU A 204 -5.98 -5.16 30.46
CA GLU A 204 -5.71 -4.91 31.89
C GLU A 204 -6.06 -6.15 32.72
N ASN A 205 -7.14 -6.83 32.35
CA ASN A 205 -7.59 -8.07 32.98
C ASN A 205 -8.15 -9.04 31.92
N LYS A 206 -7.61 -10.25 31.89
CA LYS A 206 -8.10 -11.33 31.00
C LYS A 206 -9.25 -12.17 31.56
N GLY A 207 -9.77 -11.75 32.68
CA GLY A 207 -10.79 -12.51 33.41
C GLY A 207 -10.15 -13.53 34.36
N THR A 208 -10.73 -13.66 35.53
CA THR A 208 -10.27 -14.63 36.52
C THR A 208 -11.42 -14.98 37.47
N ASP A 209 -11.42 -16.23 37.93
CA ASP A 209 -12.32 -16.67 38.99
C ASP A 209 -11.59 -16.54 40.34
N VAL A 210 -12.15 -15.74 41.21
CA VAL A 210 -11.64 -15.60 42.58
C VAL A 210 -12.56 -16.35 43.56
N THR A 211 -12.02 -17.37 44.22
CA THR A 211 -12.76 -18.14 45.24
C THR A 211 -12.41 -17.62 46.63
N VAL A 212 -13.42 -17.10 47.30
CA VAL A 212 -13.30 -16.63 48.71
C VAL A 212 -14.31 -17.40 49.56
N ASN A 213 -13.84 -18.09 50.59
CA ASN A 213 -14.68 -18.86 51.51
C ASN A 213 -15.64 -19.85 50.81
N GLY A 214 -15.23 -20.48 49.69
CA GLY A 214 -16.00 -21.42 48.95
C GLY A 214 -17.03 -20.83 47.96
N ALA A 215 -17.13 -19.51 47.90
CA ALA A 215 -17.90 -18.81 46.85
C ALA A 215 -16.95 -18.32 45.75
N THR A 216 -17.24 -18.70 44.51
CA THR A 216 -16.48 -18.26 43.32
C THR A 216 -17.13 -17.01 42.74
N VAL A 217 -16.33 -15.95 42.62
CA VAL A 217 -16.72 -14.71 41.93
C VAL A 217 -15.93 -14.67 40.61
N ALA A 218 -16.64 -14.71 39.48
CA ALA A 218 -16.04 -14.50 38.18
C ALA A 218 -15.82 -12.99 37.95
N ILE A 219 -14.59 -12.61 37.73
CA ILE A 219 -14.24 -11.27 37.29
C ILE A 219 -14.12 -11.32 35.77
N GLY A 220 -15.00 -10.61 35.07
CA GLY A 220 -15.01 -10.58 33.61
C GLY A 220 -13.71 -9.95 33.05
N ALA A 221 -13.36 -10.32 31.84
CA ALA A 221 -12.24 -9.69 31.12
C ALA A 221 -12.52 -8.22 30.82
N SER A 222 -11.48 -7.41 30.82
CA SER A 222 -11.54 -6.03 30.32
C SER A 222 -11.67 -6.00 28.79
N LYS A 223 -12.09 -4.87 28.26
CA LYS A 223 -11.94 -4.62 26.81
C LYS A 223 -10.46 -4.46 26.47
N PRO A 224 -10.06 -4.77 25.21
CA PRO A 224 -8.72 -4.45 24.76
C PRO A 224 -8.49 -2.94 24.77
N THR A 225 -7.28 -2.55 25.11
CA THR A 225 -6.77 -1.18 25.06
C THR A 225 -5.54 -1.14 24.19
N TYR A 226 -5.25 -0.02 23.56
CA TYR A 226 -4.04 0.12 22.78
C TYR A 226 -2.80 0.09 23.68
N VAL A 227 -1.77 -0.58 23.23
CA VAL A 227 -0.44 -0.50 23.83
C VAL A 227 0.09 0.91 23.59
N THR A 228 0.61 1.55 24.63
CA THR A 228 1.12 2.92 24.55
C THR A 228 2.55 3.01 25.05
N SER A 229 3.30 3.96 24.52
CA SER A 229 4.66 4.31 24.92
C SER A 229 4.74 5.79 25.27
N ASN A 230 5.61 6.15 26.23
CA ASN A 230 5.95 7.53 26.50
C ASN A 230 7.03 8.09 25.56
N ILE A 231 7.52 7.27 24.65
CA ILE A 231 8.55 7.60 23.67
C ILE A 231 7.87 7.64 22.32
N HIS A 232 7.81 8.82 21.72
CA HIS A 232 7.47 8.99 20.34
C HIS A 232 8.75 8.88 19.51
N ASP A 233 8.80 7.93 18.62
CA ASP A 233 9.89 7.82 17.64
C ASP A 233 9.37 8.12 16.23
N ALA A 234 9.32 9.39 15.89
CA ALA A 234 8.91 9.87 14.57
C ALA A 234 9.76 9.32 13.41
N ALA A 235 10.92 8.74 13.71
CA ALA A 235 11.78 8.15 12.69
C ALA A 235 11.38 6.73 12.32
N THR A 236 10.66 6.02 13.19
CA THR A 236 10.20 4.65 13.00
C THR A 236 8.68 4.53 12.98
N SER A 237 7.97 5.61 13.22
CA SER A 237 6.53 5.63 13.26
C SER A 237 5.91 5.21 11.94
N ILE A 238 4.90 4.34 12.05
CA ILE A 238 4.26 3.69 10.88
C ILE A 238 2.80 4.09 10.74
N ASN A 239 2.26 4.96 11.43
CA ASN A 239 0.89 5.44 11.28
C ASN A 239 0.53 6.42 12.39
N ASP A 240 1.15 7.57 12.36
CA ASP A 240 1.05 8.58 13.42
C ASP A 240 -0.33 9.17 13.63
N ALA A 241 -1.28 8.90 12.75
CA ALA A 241 -2.62 9.50 12.82
C ALA A 241 -3.39 9.22 14.12
N THR A 242 -3.03 8.16 14.84
CA THR A 242 -3.68 7.77 16.10
C THR A 242 -2.79 7.92 17.33
N ASP A 243 -1.58 8.40 17.15
CA ASP A 243 -0.54 8.38 18.16
C ASP A 243 -0.85 9.18 19.41
N ASN A 244 -1.53 10.29 19.30
CA ASN A 244 -1.74 11.19 20.43
C ASN A 244 -2.91 10.74 21.30
N VAL A 245 -2.68 9.73 22.14
CA VAL A 245 -3.65 9.23 23.11
C VAL A 245 -3.34 9.74 24.53
N LYS A 246 -4.32 9.70 25.41
CA LYS A 246 -4.26 10.26 26.78
C LYS A 246 -3.05 9.83 27.60
N ASN A 247 -2.45 8.67 27.34
CA ASN A 247 -1.39 8.07 28.14
C ASN A 247 -0.07 7.89 27.38
N GLY A 248 0.14 8.60 26.28
CA GLY A 248 1.34 8.49 25.45
C GLY A 248 1.01 8.28 23.98
N TRP A 249 1.93 7.66 23.28
CA TRP A 249 1.82 7.35 21.86
C TRP A 249 1.41 5.89 21.67
N THR A 250 0.61 5.59 20.69
CA THR A 250 0.30 4.19 20.34
C THR A 250 1.55 3.49 19.83
N VAL A 251 1.56 2.16 19.92
CA VAL A 251 2.66 1.34 19.44
C VAL A 251 2.13 0.41 18.36
N GLU A 252 2.56 0.63 17.14
CA GLU A 252 2.20 -0.21 16.01
C GLU A 252 3.00 -1.51 16.01
N PHE A 253 2.45 -2.52 15.36
CA PHE A 253 3.09 -3.84 15.31
C PHE A 253 4.53 -3.77 14.77
N ALA A 254 4.74 -3.04 13.67
CA ALA A 254 6.06 -2.94 13.07
C ALA A 254 7.05 -2.17 13.94
N GLU A 255 6.65 -1.15 14.66
CA GLU A 255 7.52 -0.44 15.61
C GLU A 255 8.12 -1.37 16.65
N LYS A 256 7.30 -2.28 17.15
CA LYS A 256 7.76 -3.26 18.17
C LYS A 256 8.60 -4.39 17.60
N TYR A 257 8.18 -4.94 16.45
CA TYR A 257 8.75 -6.21 15.95
C TYR A 257 9.64 -6.03 14.73
N GLN A 258 9.53 -4.93 14.00
CA GLN A 258 10.27 -4.62 12.78
C GLN A 258 10.79 -3.17 12.77
N PRO A 259 11.59 -2.76 13.78
CA PRO A 259 11.98 -1.36 13.99
C PRO A 259 12.84 -0.77 12.85
N ASP A 260 13.33 -1.60 11.93
CA ASP A 260 14.03 -1.15 10.73
C ASP A 260 13.09 -0.82 9.56
N LEU A 261 11.78 -1.07 9.70
CA LEU A 261 10.76 -0.67 8.75
C LEU A 261 10.24 0.71 9.10
N ALA A 262 10.18 1.61 8.12
CA ALA A 262 9.59 2.93 8.33
C ALA A 262 8.66 3.29 7.17
N LEU A 263 7.62 4.05 7.50
CA LEU A 263 6.66 4.65 6.60
C LEU A 263 6.65 6.15 6.84
N LYS A 264 6.75 6.94 5.76
CA LYS A 264 6.75 8.40 5.85
C LYS A 264 5.77 8.97 4.86
N ASP A 265 5.02 9.98 5.29
CA ASP A 265 4.24 10.82 4.40
C ASP A 265 5.19 11.60 3.50
N THR A 266 4.91 11.58 2.22
CA THR A 266 5.73 12.18 1.16
C THR A 266 4.82 12.68 0.03
N ALA A 267 5.43 13.17 -1.03
CA ALA A 267 4.78 13.33 -2.32
C ALA A 267 5.50 12.48 -3.36
N ASP A 268 4.77 12.04 -4.37
CA ASP A 268 5.39 11.38 -5.52
C ASP A 268 5.99 12.39 -6.51
N ASP A 269 6.56 11.90 -7.60
CA ASP A 269 7.19 12.74 -8.64
C ASP A 269 6.21 13.73 -9.32
N PHE A 270 4.91 13.55 -9.16
CA PHE A 270 3.88 14.45 -9.67
C PHE A 270 3.30 15.40 -8.61
N GLY A 271 3.88 15.40 -7.40
CA GLY A 271 3.42 16.21 -6.27
C GLY A 271 2.12 15.68 -5.63
N ARG A 272 1.70 14.44 -5.93
CA ARG A 272 0.53 13.82 -5.32
C ARG A 272 0.84 13.38 -3.89
N PRO A 273 -0.09 13.52 -2.94
CA PRO A 273 0.07 12.92 -1.62
C PRO A 273 0.41 11.44 -1.74
N ALA A 274 1.46 11.03 -1.07
CA ALA A 274 2.00 9.69 -1.15
C ALA A 274 2.67 9.30 0.16
N HIS A 275 3.00 8.04 0.29
CA HIS A 275 3.82 7.55 1.38
C HIS A 275 4.99 6.71 0.85
N THR A 276 6.12 6.79 1.54
CA THR A 276 7.35 6.07 1.18
C THR A 276 7.70 5.05 2.23
N TRP A 277 7.81 3.78 1.81
CA TRP A 277 8.34 2.72 2.65
C TRP A 277 9.85 2.63 2.55
N THR A 278 10.49 2.42 3.70
CA THR A 278 11.92 2.12 3.77
C THR A 278 12.18 0.90 4.63
N TRP A 279 13.14 0.06 4.24
CA TRP A 279 13.63 -1.07 5.01
C TRP A 279 15.14 -0.94 5.22
N LYS A 280 15.58 -0.92 6.47
CA LYS A 280 17.00 -0.72 6.82
C LYS A 280 17.61 0.51 6.14
N LYS A 281 16.84 1.58 6.05
CA LYS A 281 17.16 2.87 5.39
C LYS A 281 17.25 2.82 3.87
N ALA A 282 17.01 1.69 3.24
CA ALA A 282 16.85 1.62 1.79
C ALA A 282 15.38 1.83 1.43
N GLU A 283 15.11 2.62 0.41
CA GLU A 283 13.76 2.81 -0.08
C GLU A 283 13.24 1.54 -0.74
N ILE A 284 12.00 1.15 -0.38
CA ILE A 284 11.24 0.09 -1.05
C ILE A 284 10.44 0.69 -2.20
N GLY A 285 9.74 1.78 -1.93
CA GLY A 285 8.92 2.46 -2.92
C GLY A 285 8.07 3.57 -2.32
N THR A 286 7.63 4.47 -3.22
CA THR A 286 6.69 5.54 -2.94
C THR A 286 5.36 5.22 -3.61
N TYR A 287 4.26 5.30 -2.86
CA TYR A 287 2.93 4.89 -3.28
C TYR A 287 1.94 6.03 -3.03
N VAL A 288 1.11 6.33 -4.02
CA VAL A 288 0.13 7.42 -3.94
C VAL A 288 -1.02 7.07 -2.99
N ASP A 289 -1.42 8.02 -2.17
CA ASP A 289 -2.55 7.90 -1.25
C ASP A 289 -3.88 8.13 -1.97
N PHE A 290 -4.31 7.16 -2.80
CA PHE A 290 -5.56 7.28 -3.56
C PHE A 290 -6.82 7.35 -2.68
N ASP A 291 -6.75 6.99 -1.43
CA ASP A 291 -7.84 7.17 -0.46
C ASP A 291 -8.07 8.65 -0.09
N LYS A 292 -7.09 9.51 -0.30
CA LYS A 292 -7.22 10.97 -0.21
C LYS A 292 -7.76 11.61 -1.50
N MET A 293 -7.80 10.86 -2.63
CA MET A 293 -8.28 11.39 -3.91
C MET A 293 -9.79 11.53 -3.92
N VAL A 294 -10.28 12.74 -4.18
CA VAL A 294 -11.70 13.07 -4.19
C VAL A 294 -12.27 13.21 -5.60
N ALA A 295 -11.44 13.45 -6.60
CA ALA A 295 -11.86 13.47 -8.01
C ALA A 295 -10.69 13.28 -8.97
N GLU A 296 -11.04 12.80 -10.17
CA GLU A 296 -10.16 12.66 -11.32
C GLU A 296 -10.86 13.18 -12.59
N TYR A 297 -10.15 13.99 -13.38
CA TYR A 297 -10.65 14.57 -14.61
C TYR A 297 -9.69 14.35 -15.75
N THR A 298 -10.22 14.08 -16.95
CA THR A 298 -9.48 14.00 -18.22
C THR A 298 -9.90 15.08 -19.21
N THR A 299 -10.70 16.05 -18.73
CA THR A 299 -11.26 17.16 -19.48
C THR A 299 -10.93 18.48 -18.80
N LYS A 300 -11.43 19.59 -19.35
CA LYS A 300 -11.29 20.90 -18.70
C LYS A 300 -11.95 20.87 -17.32
N VAL A 301 -11.30 21.52 -16.38
CA VAL A 301 -11.80 21.76 -15.02
C VAL A 301 -11.95 23.26 -14.83
N THR A 302 -13.07 23.67 -14.26
CA THR A 302 -13.36 25.07 -13.95
C THR A 302 -13.23 25.35 -12.45
N GLY A 303 -13.14 26.62 -12.09
CA GLY A 303 -13.17 27.00 -10.68
C GLY A 303 -14.49 26.61 -10.01
N GLU A 304 -15.61 26.62 -10.75
CA GLU A 304 -16.90 26.14 -10.26
C GLU A 304 -16.91 24.63 -10.01
N ASP A 305 -16.24 23.83 -10.85
CA ASP A 305 -16.15 22.38 -10.65
C ASP A 305 -15.45 22.06 -9.33
N LEU A 306 -14.32 22.71 -9.05
CA LEU A 306 -13.59 22.52 -7.79
C LEU A 306 -14.37 23.05 -6.58
N TYR A 307 -15.05 24.18 -6.73
CA TYR A 307 -15.92 24.69 -5.67
C TYR A 307 -17.06 23.72 -5.33
N ASN A 308 -17.69 23.15 -6.34
CA ASN A 308 -18.79 22.20 -6.15
C ASN A 308 -18.29 20.85 -5.57
N LEU A 309 -17.09 20.44 -5.92
CA LEU A 309 -16.45 19.22 -5.41
C LEU A 309 -16.09 19.35 -3.92
N LEU A 310 -15.32 20.38 -3.58
CA LEU A 310 -14.70 20.54 -2.26
C LEU A 310 -15.62 21.29 -1.26
N GLY A 311 -16.39 22.26 -1.77
CA GLY A 311 -17.17 23.15 -0.95
C GLY A 311 -16.35 24.28 -0.31
N LYS A 312 -17.06 25.34 0.09
CA LYS A 312 -16.42 26.55 0.63
C LYS A 312 -15.56 26.28 1.86
N THR A 313 -16.04 25.45 2.77
CA THR A 313 -15.33 25.17 4.04
C THR A 313 -14.00 24.50 3.79
N ALA A 314 -13.95 23.45 2.98
CA ALA A 314 -12.69 22.78 2.67
C ALA A 314 -11.71 23.72 1.95
N ILE A 315 -12.20 24.56 1.01
CA ILE A 315 -11.35 25.52 0.30
C ILE A 315 -10.79 26.59 1.26
N ASP A 316 -11.59 27.10 2.16
CA ASP A 316 -11.15 28.14 3.10
C ASP A 316 -10.14 27.59 4.15
N ASP A 317 -10.41 26.41 4.68
CA ASP A 317 -9.71 25.86 5.85
C ASP A 317 -8.39 25.13 5.47
N ASN A 318 -8.26 24.59 4.25
CA ASN A 318 -7.09 23.82 3.84
C ASN A 318 -6.08 24.63 3.02
N THR A 319 -4.81 24.30 3.08
CA THR A 319 -3.75 24.88 2.22
C THR A 319 -3.88 24.28 0.81
N LEU A 320 -3.76 25.09 -0.24
CA LEU A 320 -3.82 24.62 -1.63
C LEU A 320 -2.41 24.47 -2.20
N PHE A 321 -2.13 23.30 -2.73
CA PHE A 321 -0.95 22.98 -3.53
C PHE A 321 -1.38 22.63 -4.96
N VAL A 322 -0.68 23.18 -5.96
CA VAL A 322 -0.94 22.91 -7.37
C VAL A 322 0.36 22.50 -8.04
N TYR A 323 0.36 21.30 -8.60
CA TYR A 323 1.51 20.76 -9.33
C TYR A 323 1.14 20.54 -10.79
N VAL A 324 2.07 20.87 -11.68
CA VAL A 324 1.99 20.56 -13.11
C VAL A 324 3.21 19.77 -13.52
N ASP A 325 3.00 18.52 -13.94
CA ASP A 325 4.10 17.58 -14.27
C ASP A 325 5.13 17.45 -13.13
N GLY A 326 4.68 17.52 -11.89
CA GLY A 326 5.51 17.42 -10.69
C GLY A 326 6.14 18.73 -10.21
N GLU A 327 6.06 19.80 -10.99
CA GLU A 327 6.58 21.11 -10.61
C GLU A 327 5.51 21.96 -9.91
N ASP A 328 5.89 22.64 -8.82
CA ASP A 328 5.00 23.55 -8.09
C ASP A 328 4.63 24.77 -8.96
N GLU A 329 3.36 24.88 -9.33
CA GLU A 329 2.82 25.94 -10.18
C GLU A 329 2.78 27.32 -9.51
N ASN A 330 2.99 27.43 -8.21
CA ASN A 330 3.16 28.72 -7.54
C ASN A 330 4.38 29.49 -8.08
N LEU A 331 5.21 28.84 -8.89
CA LEU A 331 6.41 29.39 -9.50
C LEU A 331 6.22 29.85 -10.97
N GLY A 332 5.02 29.72 -11.55
CA GLY A 332 4.79 29.93 -12.99
C GLY A 332 3.56 30.78 -13.34
N ASP A 333 3.45 31.15 -14.64
CA ASP A 333 2.41 32.03 -15.21
C ASP A 333 1.01 31.36 -15.33
N ALA A 334 0.86 30.10 -14.92
CA ALA A 334 -0.36 29.30 -15.07
C ALA A 334 -0.99 28.91 -13.73
N ALA A 335 -0.51 29.50 -12.64
CA ALA A 335 -1.04 29.24 -11.31
C ALA A 335 -2.48 29.70 -11.17
N PHE A 336 -3.31 28.86 -10.55
CA PHE A 336 -4.59 29.29 -10.01
C PHE A 336 -4.57 29.16 -8.49
N GLY A 337 -5.42 29.92 -7.82
CA GLY A 337 -5.46 29.94 -6.36
C GLY A 337 -6.87 29.69 -5.83
N LYS A 338 -7.02 29.67 -4.51
CA LYS A 338 -8.33 29.55 -3.84
C LYS A 338 -9.34 30.61 -4.32
N ALA A 339 -8.87 31.79 -4.73
CA ALA A 339 -9.72 32.86 -5.25
C ALA A 339 -10.44 32.51 -6.56
N ASP A 340 -9.87 31.57 -7.32
CA ASP A 340 -10.44 31.11 -8.58
C ASP A 340 -11.46 29.98 -8.36
N MET A 341 -11.42 29.32 -7.20
CA MET A 341 -12.33 28.21 -6.83
C MET A 341 -13.61 28.76 -6.21
N VAL A 342 -14.45 29.37 -7.05
CA VAL A 342 -15.69 30.04 -6.63
C VAL A 342 -16.89 29.61 -7.46
N LYS A 343 -18.07 29.65 -6.87
CA LYS A 343 -19.34 29.09 -7.38
C LYS A 343 -19.77 29.56 -8.78
N LYS A 344 -19.22 30.63 -9.28
CA LYS A 344 -19.58 31.20 -10.58
C LYS A 344 -18.39 31.37 -11.52
N ASN A 345 -17.29 30.72 -11.24
CA ASN A 345 -16.14 30.75 -12.11
C ASN A 345 -16.21 29.57 -13.10
N ASP A 346 -16.72 29.84 -14.30
CA ASP A 346 -16.81 28.90 -15.42
C ASP A 346 -15.57 28.91 -16.33
N GLU A 347 -14.54 29.69 -15.98
CA GLU A 347 -13.27 29.69 -16.66
C GLU A 347 -12.47 28.43 -16.35
N THR A 348 -11.76 27.93 -17.37
CA THR A 348 -10.85 26.79 -17.20
C THR A 348 -9.68 27.21 -16.30
N ILE A 349 -9.47 26.45 -15.23
CA ILE A 349 -8.36 26.68 -14.32
C ILE A 349 -7.07 26.01 -14.81
N GLY A 350 -5.97 26.71 -14.62
CA GLY A 350 -4.65 26.19 -14.90
C GLY A 350 -4.50 25.60 -16.30
N ARG A 351 -3.73 24.51 -16.42
CA ARG A 351 -3.48 23.83 -17.69
C ARG A 351 -4.41 22.61 -17.93
N THR A 352 -5.54 22.55 -17.25
CA THR A 352 -6.48 21.45 -17.40
C THR A 352 -7.11 21.41 -18.81
N GLY A 353 -7.52 20.25 -19.28
CA GLY A 353 -8.15 20.09 -20.58
C GLY A 353 -8.11 18.67 -21.14
N ASN A 354 -8.53 18.52 -22.40
CA ASN A 354 -8.53 17.22 -23.06
C ASN A 354 -7.10 16.66 -23.18
N GLY A 355 -6.91 15.41 -22.77
CA GLY A 355 -5.61 14.73 -22.78
C GLY A 355 -4.68 15.17 -21.63
N VAL A 356 -5.24 15.83 -20.62
CA VAL A 356 -4.55 16.15 -19.38
C VAL A 356 -5.27 15.43 -18.25
N LEU A 357 -4.54 14.69 -17.45
CA LEU A 357 -5.05 14.09 -16.24
C LEU A 357 -4.98 15.12 -15.12
N THR A 358 -6.11 15.38 -14.47
CA THR A 358 -6.16 16.27 -13.30
C THR A 358 -6.73 15.48 -12.13
N GLN A 359 -5.94 15.30 -11.10
CA GLN A 359 -6.33 14.60 -9.87
C GLN A 359 -6.39 15.58 -8.72
N VAL A 360 -7.44 15.47 -7.92
CA VAL A 360 -7.69 16.33 -6.76
C VAL A 360 -7.70 15.48 -5.51
N PHE A 361 -6.86 15.84 -4.56
CA PHE A 361 -6.73 15.19 -3.27
C PHE A 361 -7.16 16.15 -2.16
N LEU A 362 -7.81 15.62 -1.14
CA LEU A 362 -8.15 16.32 0.10
C LEU A 362 -7.62 15.55 1.28
N ASP A 363 -6.60 16.08 1.90
CA ASP A 363 -6.06 15.58 3.16
C ASP A 363 -6.67 16.35 4.32
N THR A 364 -7.55 15.69 5.06
CA THR A 364 -8.22 16.30 6.22
C THR A 364 -7.41 16.17 7.51
N GLN A 365 -6.28 15.45 7.49
CA GLN A 365 -5.40 15.31 8.65
C GLN A 365 -4.37 16.43 8.67
N ASP A 366 -3.85 16.78 7.49
CA ASP A 366 -2.84 17.83 7.33
C ASP A 366 -3.43 19.17 6.88
N ASP A 367 -4.76 19.25 6.72
CA ASP A 367 -5.48 20.43 6.23
C ASP A 367 -4.96 20.89 4.85
N GLU A 368 -4.86 19.94 3.88
CA GLU A 368 -4.30 20.18 2.57
C GLU A 368 -5.24 19.79 1.44
N ILE A 369 -5.22 20.61 0.36
CA ILE A 369 -5.79 20.29 -0.96
C ILE A 369 -4.64 20.25 -1.94
N THR A 370 -4.49 19.12 -2.63
CA THR A 370 -3.51 18.99 -3.71
C THR A 370 -4.22 18.79 -5.05
N VAL A 371 -3.83 19.58 -6.05
CA VAL A 371 -4.27 19.42 -7.43
C VAL A 371 -3.07 19.09 -8.30
N ALA A 372 -2.99 17.86 -8.76
CA ALA A 372 -1.95 17.38 -9.65
C ALA A 372 -2.47 17.38 -11.10
N ILE A 373 -1.81 18.13 -11.97
CA ILE A 373 -2.11 18.27 -13.39
C ILE A 373 -0.99 17.58 -14.17
N ILE A 374 -1.31 16.45 -14.80
CA ILE A 374 -0.35 15.60 -15.48
C ILE A 374 -0.63 15.63 -16.99
N ASN A 375 0.31 16.16 -17.74
CA ASN A 375 0.20 16.31 -19.18
C ASN A 375 0.67 15.04 -19.89
N THR A 376 0.05 14.74 -21.03
CA THR A 376 0.50 13.70 -21.95
C THR A 376 1.18 14.33 -23.14
N TYR A 377 2.39 13.89 -23.44
CA TYR A 377 3.21 14.39 -24.55
C TYR A 377 3.42 13.30 -25.60
N LEU A 378 3.48 13.70 -26.86
CA LEU A 378 3.96 12.83 -27.91
C LEU A 378 5.49 12.88 -27.91
N ALA A 379 6.13 11.73 -27.84
CA ALA A 379 7.57 11.63 -27.93
C ALA A 379 8.00 10.60 -28.97
N LYS A 380 9.23 10.77 -29.48
CA LYS A 380 9.90 9.83 -30.37
C LYS A 380 11.28 9.56 -29.82
N ALA A 381 11.70 8.30 -29.76
CA ALA A 381 13.07 7.97 -29.42
C ALA A 381 14.05 8.67 -30.39
N ALA A 382 14.95 9.47 -29.84
CA ALA A 382 15.97 10.19 -30.58
C ALA A 382 17.22 9.34 -30.79
N GLU A 383 17.48 8.44 -29.85
CA GLU A 383 18.59 7.49 -29.84
C GLU A 383 18.09 6.10 -29.38
N ASP A 384 18.95 5.08 -29.56
CA ASP A 384 18.67 3.75 -29.03
C ASP A 384 18.74 3.76 -27.47
N TYR A 385 18.00 2.87 -26.83
CA TYR A 385 18.06 2.71 -25.38
C TYR A 385 19.45 2.36 -24.87
N ASP A 386 19.96 3.12 -23.89
CA ASP A 386 21.25 2.88 -23.26
C ASP A 386 21.08 1.85 -22.11
N GLU A 387 21.39 0.60 -22.40
CA GLU A 387 21.34 -0.52 -21.41
C GLU A 387 22.28 -0.33 -20.21
N LYS A 388 23.25 0.58 -20.31
CA LYS A 388 24.23 0.79 -19.23
C LYS A 388 23.71 1.77 -18.19
N ASN A 389 22.96 2.77 -18.64
CA ASN A 389 22.45 3.85 -17.80
C ASN A 389 20.95 3.70 -17.54
N ASP A 390 20.31 2.70 -18.13
CA ASP A 390 18.85 2.48 -18.09
C ASP A 390 18.07 3.74 -18.50
N ASP A 391 18.52 4.39 -19.58
CA ASP A 391 17.87 5.61 -20.08
C ASP A 391 17.65 5.60 -21.59
N VAL A 392 16.79 6.51 -22.06
CA VAL A 392 16.52 6.75 -23.47
C VAL A 392 16.35 8.24 -23.72
N ASP A 393 17.00 8.74 -24.78
CA ASP A 393 16.78 10.09 -25.25
C ASP A 393 15.51 10.16 -26.11
N LEU A 394 14.62 11.07 -25.76
CA LEU A 394 13.37 11.33 -26.46
C LEU A 394 13.36 12.73 -27.08
N ASP A 395 12.85 12.82 -28.31
CA ASP A 395 12.37 14.05 -28.89
C ASP A 395 10.90 14.25 -28.47
N VAL A 396 10.62 15.16 -27.55
CA VAL A 396 9.28 15.43 -27.03
C VAL A 396 8.63 16.55 -27.83
N TYR A 397 7.41 16.27 -28.31
CA TYR A 397 6.57 17.20 -29.06
C TYR A 397 5.43 17.67 -28.17
N TYR A 398 5.21 18.98 -28.11
CA TYR A 398 4.06 19.53 -27.44
C TYR A 398 3.11 20.17 -28.43
N VAL A 399 1.81 20.04 -28.14
CA VAL A 399 0.75 20.52 -29.02
C VAL A 399 0.19 21.82 -28.46
N ASP A 400 0.12 22.83 -29.30
CA ASP A 400 -0.67 24.02 -28.98
C ASP A 400 -2.16 23.67 -29.08
N ASN A 401 -2.85 23.76 -27.96
CA ASN A 401 -4.28 23.50 -27.86
C ASN A 401 -4.98 24.87 -27.63
N ASN A 402 -5.52 25.43 -28.68
CA ASN A 402 -6.19 26.75 -28.68
C ASN A 402 -5.28 27.95 -28.45
N GLY A 403 -4.05 27.95 -28.96
CA GLY A 403 -3.12 29.06 -28.84
C GLY A 403 -2.39 29.12 -27.49
N THR A 404 -2.55 28.13 -26.66
CA THR A 404 -1.81 27.99 -25.42
C THR A 404 -0.82 26.84 -25.57
N SER A 405 0.45 27.15 -25.66
CA SER A 405 1.53 26.15 -25.76
C SER A 405 1.55 25.28 -24.52
N ARG A 406 1.38 23.97 -24.65
CA ARG A 406 1.51 22.98 -23.57
C ARG A 406 2.95 22.50 -23.47
N LYS A 407 3.82 23.42 -23.30
CA LYS A 407 5.23 23.22 -23.05
C LYS A 407 5.40 22.57 -21.67
N PRO A 408 6.16 21.48 -21.55
CA PRO A 408 6.51 20.97 -20.24
C PRO A 408 7.09 22.06 -19.34
N VAL A 409 6.67 22.12 -18.09
CA VAL A 409 7.08 23.20 -17.16
C VAL A 409 8.59 23.21 -16.97
N TYR A 410 9.22 22.07 -16.94
CA TYR A 410 10.67 21.91 -16.82
C TYR A 410 11.45 22.31 -18.10
N MET A 411 10.81 22.46 -19.24
CA MET A 411 11.45 22.88 -20.49
C MET A 411 11.42 24.41 -20.65
N LYS A 412 12.20 25.11 -19.85
CA LYS A 412 12.19 26.61 -19.78
C LYS A 412 12.57 27.32 -21.06
N SER A 413 13.21 26.67 -22.03
CA SER A 413 13.78 27.31 -23.24
C SER A 413 13.36 26.63 -24.55
N ALA A 414 12.20 25.95 -24.58
CA ALA A 414 11.76 25.25 -25.77
C ALA A 414 11.51 26.20 -26.94
N ASP A 415 12.16 25.92 -28.06
CA ASP A 415 11.84 26.50 -29.36
C ASP A 415 10.60 25.80 -29.88
N GLU A 416 9.48 26.52 -30.03
CA GLU A 416 8.17 25.95 -30.37
C GLU A 416 8.15 25.19 -31.71
N ASP A 417 9.11 25.52 -32.58
CA ASP A 417 9.24 24.89 -33.91
C ASP A 417 10.06 23.59 -33.91
N LYS A 418 10.62 23.16 -32.77
CA LYS A 418 11.49 21.98 -32.67
C LYS A 418 11.15 21.09 -31.50
N PRO A 419 11.27 19.76 -31.66
CA PRO A 419 11.15 18.85 -30.54
C PRO A 419 12.26 19.15 -29.50
N GLN A 420 11.94 18.95 -28.24
CA GLN A 420 12.88 19.09 -27.14
C GLN A 420 13.46 17.72 -26.79
N LYS A 421 14.79 17.66 -26.64
CA LYS A 421 15.44 16.46 -26.13
C LYS A 421 15.21 16.34 -24.64
N GLN A 422 14.76 15.18 -24.22
CA GLN A 422 14.58 14.80 -22.83
C GLN A 422 15.15 13.39 -22.62
N THR A 423 16.09 13.26 -21.71
CA THR A 423 16.55 11.94 -21.27
C THR A 423 15.64 11.44 -20.16
N ILE A 424 15.06 10.29 -20.34
CA ILE A 424 14.18 9.65 -19.36
C ILE A 424 14.85 8.38 -18.87
N SER A 425 15.05 8.29 -17.56
CA SER A 425 15.44 7.03 -16.93
C SER A 425 14.27 6.06 -17.03
N VAL A 426 14.51 4.95 -17.66
CA VAL A 426 13.50 3.93 -17.86
C VAL A 426 13.79 2.81 -16.90
N ALA A 427 13.23 2.86 -15.71
CA ALA A 427 13.14 1.69 -14.84
C ALA A 427 12.19 0.68 -15.50
N VAL A 428 12.68 -0.05 -16.51
CA VAL A 428 11.85 -0.98 -17.28
C VAL A 428 12.27 -2.40 -16.97
N SER A 429 11.31 -3.18 -16.52
CA SER A 429 11.32 -4.60 -16.83
C SER A 429 11.42 -4.76 -18.34
N TYR A 430 12.48 -5.40 -18.81
CA TYR A 430 12.90 -5.60 -20.22
C TYR A 430 11.81 -6.16 -21.15
N THR A 431 10.72 -6.64 -20.60
CA THR A 431 9.58 -7.21 -21.32
C THR A 431 8.66 -6.18 -21.96
N HIS A 432 8.60 -4.95 -21.47
CA HIS A 432 7.67 -3.91 -21.96
C HIS A 432 8.15 -3.21 -23.23
N LEU A 433 9.46 -3.00 -23.40
CA LEU A 433 10.01 -2.37 -24.61
C LEU A 433 9.89 -3.28 -25.86
N ARG A 434 10.00 -4.59 -25.70
CA ARG A 434 9.84 -5.54 -26.83
C ARG A 434 8.41 -5.62 -27.39
N ALA A 435 7.40 -5.36 -26.60
CA ALA A 435 6.01 -5.40 -27.07
C ALA A 435 5.66 -4.21 -28.00
N HIS A 436 6.37 -3.10 -27.90
CA HIS A 436 6.17 -1.93 -28.77
C HIS A 436 6.93 -2.03 -30.11
N GLU A 437 8.04 -2.74 -30.17
CA GLU A 437 8.79 -2.93 -31.42
C GLU A 437 8.08 -3.86 -32.44
N THR A 438 7.23 -4.76 -31.97
CA THR A 438 6.52 -5.71 -32.84
C THR A 438 5.23 -5.16 -33.47
N GLY A 439 4.77 -3.98 -33.05
CA GLY A 439 3.56 -3.33 -33.55
C GLY A 439 3.73 -2.45 -34.81
N ALA A 440 4.95 -2.26 -35.28
CA ALA A 440 5.26 -1.33 -36.38
C ALA A 440 5.42 -2.03 -37.78
N TYR A 441 5.14 -3.29 -37.88
CA TYR A 441 5.14 -4.02 -39.14
C TYR A 441 3.71 -4.44 -39.49
#